data_e802d490c17da0d89c8eef9cf7e83bff
#
_entry.id   e802d490c17da0d89c8eef9cf7e83bff
#
_cell.length_a   1.000
_cell.length_b   1.000
_cell.length_c   1.000
_cell.angle_alpha   90.00
_cell.angle_beta   90.00
_cell.angle_gamma   90.00
#
_symmetry.space_group_name_H-M   'P 1'
#
loop_
_entity.id
_entity.type
_entity.pdbx_description
1 polymer ?
#
loop_
_entity_poly.entity_id
_entity_poly.type
_entity_poly.pdbx_seq_one_letter_code
_entity_poly.pdbx_strand_id
1 'polypeptide(L)'
;MRAWLMDSYEGIEKLRLGEVQDPEPGPGQVLLRMRLAALNPADAFLAQALYPARPPLPHILGRDGVGDVIAVGPGVDNSLMGRTLGVLRSSVGVEAWGTLAEKAVVPAVDIVPVPQGWSLEEMAGAPLVFLTAWQALTQWTDPPSPPRAGSVLLVTGASGGVGVASVLLGKSMNLTVVALSRSQDKGAKLKELGADFVFKPEDRNLRKALMAAIAPKKVDLAVDNVGGALFNDVVAMLGRNGCISVVGRSGGVVPEFNTATLIFRRNRIGGVAVGDYTPEAAQAAWKQIVDRLDATGKRPVVDGVFRFQDVNAAFARLAQGPMGKVLVRVVG
;
A
#
# COMPACT_ATOMS: atom_id res chain seq x y z
N MET A 1 -12.17 25.62 -1.39
CA MET A 1 -11.17 24.88 -0.59
C MET A 1 -9.80 24.92 -1.26
N ARG A 2 -8.72 24.83 -0.48
CA ARG A 2 -7.37 24.66 -1.04
C ARG A 2 -7.12 23.19 -1.40
N ALA A 3 -6.44 22.97 -2.52
CA ALA A 3 -6.10 21.64 -3.00
C ALA A 3 -4.80 21.67 -3.81
N TRP A 4 -4.10 20.54 -3.87
CA TRP A 4 -2.99 20.32 -4.79
C TRP A 4 -3.52 19.83 -6.12
N LEU A 5 -3.41 20.67 -7.14
CA LEU A 5 -4.00 20.49 -8.46
C LEU A 5 -2.99 19.91 -9.44
N MET A 6 -3.39 18.87 -10.13
CA MET A 6 -2.72 18.30 -11.28
C MET A 6 -3.41 18.86 -12.55
N ASP A 7 -2.77 19.83 -13.21
CA ASP A 7 -3.29 20.45 -14.42
C ASP A 7 -2.77 19.77 -15.69
N SER A 8 -1.74 18.93 -15.59
CA SER A 8 -1.15 18.17 -16.68
C SER A 8 -0.64 16.81 -16.21
N TYR A 9 -0.33 15.92 -17.16
CA TYR A 9 0.31 14.62 -16.88
C TYR A 9 1.84 14.66 -17.01
N GLU A 10 2.46 15.79 -16.63
CA GLU A 10 3.90 16.01 -16.76
C GLU A 10 4.69 15.69 -15.48
N GLY A 11 4.04 15.15 -14.47
CA GLY A 11 4.67 14.72 -13.22
C GLY A 11 4.25 15.52 -11.99
N ILE A 12 4.67 15.00 -10.85
CA ILE A 12 4.35 15.58 -9.53
C ILE A 12 5.00 16.96 -9.32
N GLU A 13 6.07 17.27 -10.03
CA GLU A 13 6.76 18.56 -9.97
C GLU A 13 5.91 19.71 -10.54
N LYS A 14 4.88 19.36 -11.30
CA LYS A 14 3.91 20.31 -11.89
C LYS A 14 2.66 20.51 -11.04
N LEU A 15 2.55 19.80 -9.92
CA LEU A 15 1.46 20.04 -8.98
C LEU A 15 1.56 21.44 -8.41
N ARG A 16 0.42 22.12 -8.34
CA ARG A 16 0.32 23.46 -7.72
C ARG A 16 -0.74 23.49 -6.63
N LEU A 17 -0.45 24.22 -5.58
CA LEU A 17 -1.46 24.56 -4.57
C LEU A 17 -2.38 25.65 -5.13
N GLY A 18 -3.67 25.41 -5.12
CA GLY A 18 -4.68 26.34 -5.63
C GLY A 18 -6.00 26.23 -4.88
N GLU A 19 -6.93 27.10 -5.27
CA GLU A 19 -8.29 27.09 -4.74
C GLU A 19 -9.25 26.55 -5.78
N VAL A 20 -10.19 25.72 -5.32
CA VAL A 20 -11.32 25.20 -6.09
C VAL A 20 -12.60 25.30 -5.28
N GLN A 21 -13.74 25.23 -5.96
CA GLN A 21 -15.03 25.18 -5.29
C GLN A 21 -15.08 23.97 -4.35
N ASP A 22 -15.73 24.14 -3.20
CA ASP A 22 -15.98 23.04 -2.28
C ASP A 22 -16.86 21.99 -2.96
N PRO A 23 -16.49 20.71 -2.90
CA PRO A 23 -17.34 19.65 -3.45
C PRO A 23 -18.51 19.37 -2.50
N GLU A 24 -19.62 18.92 -3.06
CA GLU A 24 -20.81 18.47 -2.33
C GLU A 24 -20.97 16.95 -2.44
N PRO A 25 -21.34 16.24 -1.35
CA PRO A 25 -21.56 14.81 -1.41
C PRO A 25 -22.87 14.49 -2.13
N GLY A 26 -22.80 13.67 -3.18
CA GLY A 26 -23.95 13.11 -3.86
C GLY A 26 -24.58 11.94 -3.09
N PRO A 27 -25.61 11.26 -3.69
CA PRO A 27 -26.24 10.09 -3.08
C PRO A 27 -25.21 9.01 -2.72
N GLY A 28 -25.30 8.49 -1.48
CA GLY A 28 -24.39 7.45 -0.99
C GLY A 28 -22.98 7.91 -0.62
N GLN A 29 -22.71 9.22 -0.61
CA GLN A 29 -21.39 9.79 -0.36
C GLN A 29 -21.35 10.61 0.94
N VAL A 30 -20.15 10.79 1.47
CA VAL A 30 -19.85 11.69 2.58
C VAL A 30 -18.83 12.73 2.13
N LEU A 31 -18.84 13.91 2.75
CA LEU A 31 -17.82 14.93 2.64
C LEU A 31 -16.92 14.86 3.87
N LEU A 32 -15.66 14.58 3.68
CA LEU A 32 -14.64 14.57 4.72
C LEU A 32 -13.89 15.91 4.73
N ARG A 33 -13.72 16.52 5.91
CA ARG A 33 -12.68 17.50 6.16
C ARG A 33 -11.40 16.74 6.47
N MET A 34 -10.44 16.77 5.55
CA MET A 34 -9.22 15.99 5.65
C MET A 34 -8.32 16.49 6.77
N ARG A 35 -7.89 15.58 7.64
CA ARG A 35 -6.85 15.82 8.65
C ARG A 35 -5.48 15.41 8.12
N LEU A 36 -5.40 14.23 7.56
CA LEU A 36 -4.18 13.64 7.00
C LEU A 36 -4.49 12.98 5.65
N ALA A 37 -3.61 13.17 4.70
CA ALA A 37 -3.52 12.39 3.48
C ALA A 37 -2.22 11.55 3.49
N ALA A 38 -2.19 10.43 2.78
CA ALA A 38 -0.99 9.60 2.70
C ALA A 38 -0.61 9.33 1.24
N LEU A 39 0.67 9.48 0.94
CA LEU A 39 1.19 9.36 -0.41
C LEU A 39 1.48 7.90 -0.79
N ASN A 40 1.30 7.61 -2.06
CA ASN A 40 1.60 6.33 -2.69
C ASN A 40 2.40 6.53 -3.98
N PRO A 41 3.28 5.58 -4.38
CA PRO A 41 3.95 5.64 -5.68
C PRO A 41 2.97 5.73 -6.86
N ALA A 42 1.77 5.15 -6.71
CA ALA A 42 0.71 5.22 -7.71
C ALA A 42 0.24 6.66 -8.01
N ASP A 43 0.29 7.57 -7.03
CA ASP A 43 -0.05 8.98 -7.24
C ASP A 43 0.94 9.62 -8.23
N ALA A 44 2.23 9.36 -8.07
CA ALA A 44 3.26 9.84 -8.98
C ALA A 44 3.14 9.20 -10.38
N PHE A 45 2.79 7.91 -10.46
CA PHE A 45 2.54 7.24 -11.75
C PHE A 45 1.33 7.82 -12.46
N LEU A 46 0.27 8.17 -11.75
CA LEU A 46 -0.90 8.84 -12.33
C LEU A 46 -0.51 10.21 -12.88
N ALA A 47 0.23 11.00 -12.13
CA ALA A 47 0.71 12.31 -12.56
C ALA A 47 1.65 12.27 -13.77
N GLN A 48 2.29 11.14 -14.05
CA GLN A 48 3.19 10.92 -15.20
C GLN A 48 2.54 10.19 -16.37
N ALA A 49 1.22 10.04 -16.38
CA ALA A 49 0.52 9.22 -17.38
C ALA A 49 1.02 7.75 -17.46
N LEU A 50 1.57 7.21 -16.39
CA LEU A 50 2.05 5.83 -16.28
C LEU A 50 1.06 4.90 -15.55
N TYR A 51 -0.09 5.42 -15.13
CA TYR A 51 -1.19 4.69 -14.54
C TYR A 51 -2.30 4.47 -15.59
N PRO A 52 -3.08 3.37 -15.53
CA PRO A 52 -4.13 3.10 -16.54
C PRO A 52 -5.22 4.18 -16.60
N ALA A 53 -5.62 4.74 -15.45
CA ALA A 53 -6.63 5.78 -15.40
C ALA A 53 -6.13 7.12 -15.99
N ARG A 54 -7.08 7.86 -16.58
CA ARG A 54 -6.86 9.20 -17.15
C ARG A 54 -8.01 10.12 -16.73
N PRO A 55 -8.05 10.58 -15.45
CA PRO A 55 -9.10 11.47 -14.98
C PRO A 55 -9.08 12.80 -15.72
N PRO A 56 -10.26 13.48 -15.85
CA PRO A 56 -10.30 14.86 -16.35
C PRO A 56 -9.43 15.79 -15.51
N LEU A 57 -8.82 16.78 -16.17
CA LEU A 57 -8.01 17.82 -15.53
C LEU A 57 -8.84 19.10 -15.32
N PRO A 58 -8.59 19.90 -14.25
CA PRO A 58 -7.65 19.61 -13.18
C PRO A 58 -8.10 18.47 -12.27
N HIS A 59 -7.14 17.66 -11.82
CA HIS A 59 -7.38 16.55 -10.92
C HIS A 59 -6.68 16.74 -9.59
N ILE A 60 -7.17 16.07 -8.53
CA ILE A 60 -6.57 16.07 -7.19
C ILE A 60 -6.15 14.64 -6.86
N LEU A 61 -4.88 14.44 -6.57
CA LEU A 61 -4.29 13.16 -6.20
C LEU A 61 -4.57 12.80 -4.73
N GLY A 62 -4.14 11.61 -4.32
CA GLY A 62 -4.24 11.10 -2.96
C GLY A 62 -5.37 10.09 -2.80
N ARG A 63 -5.00 8.86 -2.42
CA ARG A 63 -5.90 7.69 -2.35
C ARG A 63 -6.17 7.23 -0.94
N ASP A 64 -5.35 7.68 0.01
CA ASP A 64 -5.40 7.36 1.43
C ASP A 64 -5.61 8.62 2.26
N GLY A 65 -6.20 8.47 3.41
CA GLY A 65 -6.28 9.55 4.37
C GLY A 65 -7.31 9.29 5.47
N VAL A 66 -7.38 10.24 6.38
CA VAL A 66 -8.34 10.28 7.48
C VAL A 66 -8.89 11.70 7.61
N GLY A 67 -10.18 11.81 7.87
CA GLY A 67 -10.87 13.09 8.01
C GLY A 67 -12.15 13.01 8.83
N ASP A 68 -12.69 14.18 9.17
CA ASP A 68 -13.96 14.30 9.89
C ASP A 68 -15.12 14.43 8.89
N VAL A 69 -16.18 13.67 9.08
CA VAL A 69 -17.39 13.80 8.28
C VAL A 69 -18.08 15.12 8.59
N ILE A 70 -18.17 16.02 7.62
CA ILE A 70 -18.78 17.35 7.76
C ILE A 70 -20.08 17.51 6.97
N ALA A 71 -20.38 16.60 6.07
CA ALA A 71 -21.67 16.49 5.39
C ALA A 71 -21.91 15.05 4.93
N VAL A 72 -23.17 14.68 4.81
CA VAL A 72 -23.61 13.40 4.25
C VAL A 72 -24.57 13.64 3.09
N GLY A 73 -24.44 12.87 2.04
CA GLY A 73 -25.34 12.91 0.88
C GLY A 73 -26.63 12.10 1.12
N PRO A 74 -27.59 12.23 0.20
CA PRO A 74 -28.83 11.46 0.27
C PRO A 74 -28.61 9.95 0.44
N GLY A 75 -29.38 9.32 1.33
CA GLY A 75 -29.31 7.89 1.59
C GLY A 75 -28.17 7.43 2.53
N VAL A 76 -27.38 8.35 3.05
CA VAL A 76 -26.32 8.06 4.03
C VAL A 76 -26.83 8.30 5.46
N ASP A 77 -26.43 7.43 6.38
CA ASP A 77 -26.78 7.55 7.79
C ASP A 77 -26.18 8.81 8.43
N ASN A 78 -27.04 9.69 8.96
CA ASN A 78 -26.65 10.92 9.65
C ASN A 78 -25.79 10.68 10.91
N SER A 79 -25.79 9.48 11.48
CA SER A 79 -24.94 9.13 12.63
C SER A 79 -23.43 9.17 12.30
N LEU A 80 -23.06 9.26 11.02
CA LEU A 80 -21.70 9.44 10.57
C LEU A 80 -21.20 10.89 10.78
N MET A 81 -22.09 11.88 10.89
CA MET A 81 -21.72 13.29 11.10
C MET A 81 -20.82 13.48 12.32
N GLY A 82 -19.74 14.23 12.13
CA GLY A 82 -18.73 14.53 13.15
C GLY A 82 -17.78 13.37 13.48
N ARG A 83 -17.97 12.17 12.91
CA ARG A 83 -17.05 11.06 13.14
C ARG A 83 -15.77 11.25 12.34
N THR A 84 -14.65 10.83 12.94
CA THR A 84 -13.35 10.74 12.24
C THR A 84 -13.20 9.36 11.62
N LEU A 85 -13.05 9.31 10.30
CA LEU A 85 -13.06 8.07 9.51
C LEU A 85 -11.91 8.05 8.52
N GLY A 86 -11.39 6.86 8.20
CA GLY A 86 -10.37 6.65 7.18
C GLY A 86 -10.96 6.20 5.86
N VAL A 87 -10.28 6.56 4.78
CA VAL A 87 -10.59 6.10 3.43
C VAL A 87 -10.01 4.69 3.26
N LEU A 88 -10.87 3.70 3.04
CA LEU A 88 -10.44 2.30 2.93
C LEU A 88 -9.91 1.96 1.54
N ARG A 89 -10.80 2.05 0.57
CA ARG A 89 -10.54 1.74 -0.82
C ARG A 89 -11.57 2.49 -1.65
N SER A 90 -11.14 3.19 -2.69
CA SER A 90 -12.06 4.01 -3.46
C SER A 90 -11.48 4.39 -4.83
N SER A 91 -12.31 4.96 -5.69
CA SER A 91 -11.89 5.71 -6.87
C SER A 91 -11.28 7.08 -6.56
N VAL A 92 -11.35 7.50 -5.29
CA VAL A 92 -10.77 8.76 -4.78
C VAL A 92 -9.28 8.83 -5.11
N GLY A 93 -8.86 9.95 -5.70
CA GLY A 93 -7.48 10.17 -6.16
C GLY A 93 -7.09 9.41 -7.42
N VAL A 94 -8.04 8.70 -8.08
CA VAL A 94 -7.81 7.99 -9.34
C VAL A 94 -8.76 8.49 -10.41
N GLU A 95 -10.06 8.33 -10.24
CA GLU A 95 -11.11 8.81 -11.15
C GLU A 95 -11.84 10.04 -10.58
N ALA A 96 -12.05 10.04 -9.26
CA ALA A 96 -12.59 11.16 -8.51
C ALA A 96 -11.47 11.95 -7.82
N TRP A 97 -11.74 13.19 -7.45
CA TRP A 97 -10.80 14.03 -6.69
C TRP A 97 -10.37 13.37 -5.39
N GLY A 98 -9.08 13.49 -5.09
CA GLY A 98 -8.41 12.79 -4.01
C GLY A 98 -8.27 13.56 -2.70
N THR A 99 -7.45 13.00 -1.81
CA THR A 99 -7.26 13.45 -0.42
C THR A 99 -6.20 14.55 -0.25
N LEU A 100 -5.46 14.93 -1.30
CA LEU A 100 -4.53 16.07 -1.26
C LEU A 100 -5.28 17.41 -1.39
N ALA A 101 -6.35 17.56 -0.62
CA ALA A 101 -7.22 18.72 -0.52
C ALA A 101 -7.77 18.87 0.89
N GLU A 102 -8.25 20.07 1.24
CA GLU A 102 -8.88 20.32 2.56
C GLU A 102 -10.16 19.49 2.75
N LYS A 103 -10.85 19.15 1.67
CA LYS A 103 -12.07 18.34 1.69
C LYS A 103 -12.04 17.30 0.58
N ALA A 104 -12.62 16.14 0.85
CA ALA A 104 -12.76 15.06 -0.13
C ALA A 104 -14.14 14.41 -0.03
N VAL A 105 -14.76 14.15 -1.19
CA VAL A 105 -15.99 13.36 -1.28
C VAL A 105 -15.62 11.90 -1.42
N VAL A 106 -16.19 11.05 -0.57
CA VAL A 106 -15.89 9.61 -0.53
C VAL A 106 -17.20 8.82 -0.47
N PRO A 107 -17.34 7.71 -1.20
CA PRO A 107 -18.48 6.81 -1.01
C PRO A 107 -18.54 6.32 0.45
N ALA A 108 -19.73 6.34 1.05
CA ALA A 108 -19.92 5.95 2.45
C ALA A 108 -19.57 4.46 2.71
N VAL A 109 -19.59 3.63 1.67
CA VAL A 109 -19.19 2.22 1.73
C VAL A 109 -17.66 2.02 1.75
N ASP A 110 -16.90 3.06 1.39
CA ASP A 110 -15.43 3.04 1.32
C ASP A 110 -14.76 3.76 2.50
N ILE A 111 -15.50 4.02 3.59
CA ILE A 111 -14.94 4.57 4.82
C ILE A 111 -15.00 3.57 5.96
N VAL A 112 -14.04 3.68 6.87
CA VAL A 112 -13.96 2.81 8.06
C VAL A 112 -13.58 3.61 9.30
N PRO A 113 -14.02 3.17 10.50
CA PRO A 113 -13.62 3.82 11.73
C PRO A 113 -12.11 3.67 11.98
N VAL A 114 -11.54 4.64 12.71
CA VAL A 114 -10.20 4.51 13.25
C VAL A 114 -10.20 3.36 14.27
N PRO A 115 -9.34 2.33 14.13
CA PRO A 115 -9.30 1.24 15.08
C PRO A 115 -8.93 1.73 16.49
N GLN A 116 -9.45 1.07 17.50
CA GLN A 116 -9.17 1.43 18.89
C GLN A 116 -7.68 1.38 19.19
N GLY A 117 -7.14 2.43 19.79
CA GLY A 117 -5.74 2.55 20.16
C GLY A 117 -4.79 2.89 19.00
N TRP A 118 -5.32 3.15 17.79
CA TRP A 118 -4.51 3.64 16.68
C TRP A 118 -4.50 5.17 16.66
N SER A 119 -3.37 5.75 16.29
CA SER A 119 -3.27 7.18 15.98
C SER A 119 -3.91 7.50 14.62
N LEU A 120 -4.18 8.78 14.38
CA LEU A 120 -4.69 9.21 13.07
C LEU A 120 -3.63 9.01 11.98
N GLU A 121 -2.36 9.16 12.31
CA GLU A 121 -1.24 8.91 11.42
C GLU A 121 -1.17 7.44 11.00
N GLU A 122 -1.31 6.51 11.94
CA GLU A 122 -1.37 5.07 11.66
C GLU A 122 -2.57 4.75 10.75
N MET A 123 -3.74 5.31 11.07
CA MET A 123 -4.94 5.12 10.26
C MET A 123 -4.79 5.71 8.85
N ALA A 124 -4.30 6.94 8.72
CA ALA A 124 -4.17 7.60 7.41
C ALA A 124 -3.26 6.82 6.45
N GLY A 125 -2.23 6.16 6.98
CA GLY A 125 -1.23 5.46 6.19
C GLY A 125 -1.52 3.96 5.95
N ALA A 126 -2.55 3.39 6.56
CA ALA A 126 -2.71 1.94 6.58
C ALA A 126 -3.57 1.35 5.45
N PRO A 127 -4.78 1.83 5.16
CA PRO A 127 -5.78 1.04 4.44
C PRO A 127 -5.30 0.50 3.11
N LEU A 128 -4.84 1.35 2.20
CA LEU A 128 -4.46 0.92 0.86
C LEU A 128 -3.29 -0.08 0.86
N VAL A 129 -2.25 0.19 1.65
CA VAL A 129 -1.06 -0.68 1.65
C VAL A 129 -1.32 -2.01 2.36
N PHE A 130 -2.16 -2.03 3.40
CA PHE A 130 -2.52 -3.27 4.07
C PHE A 130 -3.51 -4.11 3.27
N LEU A 131 -4.49 -3.50 2.58
CA LEU A 131 -5.34 -4.23 1.64
C LEU A 131 -4.54 -4.82 0.49
N THR A 132 -3.58 -4.05 -0.06
CA THR A 132 -2.68 -4.54 -1.11
C THR A 132 -1.85 -5.73 -0.61
N ALA A 133 -1.25 -5.62 0.57
CA ALA A 133 -0.47 -6.71 1.17
C ALA A 133 -1.36 -7.93 1.49
N TRP A 134 -2.57 -7.70 2.01
CA TRP A 134 -3.54 -8.77 2.28
C TRP A 134 -3.89 -9.54 1.01
N GLN A 135 -4.27 -8.85 -0.07
CA GLN A 135 -4.54 -9.48 -1.35
C GLN A 135 -3.33 -10.25 -1.88
N ALA A 136 -2.14 -9.63 -1.80
CA ALA A 136 -0.90 -10.28 -2.24
C ALA A 136 -0.63 -11.60 -1.51
N LEU A 137 -0.99 -11.69 -0.21
CA LEU A 137 -0.79 -12.88 0.61
C LEU A 137 -1.88 -13.93 0.42
N THR A 138 -3.13 -13.54 0.12
CA THR A 138 -4.29 -14.44 0.23
C THR A 138 -4.90 -14.87 -1.09
N GLN A 139 -4.60 -14.22 -2.21
CA GLN A 139 -5.23 -14.43 -3.53
C GLN A 139 -4.97 -15.81 -4.17
N TRP A 140 -4.17 -16.66 -3.56
CA TRP A 140 -3.69 -17.89 -4.21
C TRP A 140 -4.57 -19.11 -4.00
N THR A 141 -5.65 -18.96 -3.26
CA THR A 141 -6.70 -19.95 -3.01
C THR A 141 -8.07 -19.39 -3.39
N ASP A 142 -9.03 -20.27 -3.64
CA ASP A 142 -10.43 -19.91 -3.88
C ASP A 142 -11.31 -20.69 -2.87
N PRO A 143 -11.99 -20.01 -1.94
CA PRO A 143 -11.90 -18.56 -1.66
C PRO A 143 -10.52 -18.11 -1.15
N PRO A 144 -10.19 -16.81 -1.26
CA PRO A 144 -8.94 -16.27 -0.76
C PRO A 144 -8.73 -16.55 0.72
N SER A 145 -7.55 -17.07 1.08
CA SER A 145 -7.22 -17.42 2.47
C SER A 145 -5.74 -17.21 2.79
N PRO A 146 -5.39 -17.01 4.08
CA PRO A 146 -3.99 -16.87 4.49
C PRO A 146 -3.15 -18.09 4.10
N PRO A 147 -1.87 -17.86 3.77
CA PRO A 147 -0.92 -18.94 3.54
C PRO A 147 -0.79 -19.86 4.77
N ARG A 148 -0.39 -21.11 4.53
CA ARG A 148 -0.14 -22.08 5.62
C ARG A 148 0.94 -21.55 6.56
N ALA A 149 0.70 -21.66 7.87
CA ALA A 149 1.69 -21.33 8.89
C ALA A 149 3.01 -22.08 8.66
N GLY A 150 4.13 -21.40 8.87
CA GLY A 150 5.46 -21.90 8.63
C GLY A 150 5.93 -21.86 7.17
N SER A 151 5.07 -21.45 6.22
CA SER A 151 5.51 -21.11 4.85
C SER A 151 6.50 -19.96 4.84
N VAL A 152 7.38 -19.94 3.83
CA VAL A 152 8.38 -18.88 3.66
C VAL A 152 7.83 -17.77 2.76
N LEU A 153 7.75 -16.57 3.32
CA LEU A 153 7.40 -15.34 2.62
C LEU A 153 8.65 -14.54 2.30
N LEU A 154 8.88 -14.23 1.03
CA LEU A 154 9.90 -13.29 0.57
C LEU A 154 9.26 -11.94 0.22
N VAL A 155 9.78 -10.85 0.75
CA VAL A 155 9.28 -9.49 0.49
C VAL A 155 10.40 -8.65 -0.13
N THR A 156 10.24 -8.22 -1.38
CA THR A 156 11.14 -7.23 -1.99
C THR A 156 10.66 -5.82 -1.65
N GLY A 157 11.57 -4.84 -1.60
CA GLY A 157 11.23 -3.48 -1.21
C GLY A 157 10.54 -3.41 0.16
N ALA A 158 11.00 -4.27 1.09
CA ALA A 158 10.34 -4.53 2.37
C ALA A 158 10.19 -3.30 3.28
N SER A 159 10.97 -2.24 3.08
CA SER A 159 10.87 -1.00 3.86
C SER A 159 9.78 -0.03 3.37
N GLY A 160 9.22 -0.21 2.16
CA GLY A 160 8.11 0.61 1.66
C GLY A 160 6.78 0.28 2.33
N GLY A 161 5.74 1.04 2.03
CA GLY A 161 4.42 0.88 2.66
C GLY A 161 3.86 -0.54 2.57
N VAL A 162 3.73 -1.10 1.34
CA VAL A 162 3.26 -2.48 1.15
C VAL A 162 4.24 -3.50 1.71
N GLY A 163 5.56 -3.21 1.60
CA GLY A 163 6.59 -4.10 2.14
C GLY A 163 6.47 -4.27 3.65
N VAL A 164 6.37 -3.16 4.40
CA VAL A 164 6.14 -3.17 5.85
C VAL A 164 4.85 -3.89 6.20
N ALA A 165 3.74 -3.60 5.50
CA ALA A 165 2.46 -4.28 5.71
C ALA A 165 2.58 -5.79 5.50
N SER A 166 3.31 -6.23 4.45
CA SER A 166 3.56 -7.65 4.16
C SER A 166 4.39 -8.34 5.26
N VAL A 167 5.40 -7.65 5.82
CA VAL A 167 6.18 -8.17 6.95
C VAL A 167 5.30 -8.36 8.18
N LEU A 168 4.53 -7.34 8.55
CA LEU A 168 3.64 -7.38 9.71
C LEU A 168 2.57 -8.45 9.58
N LEU A 169 1.87 -8.51 8.45
CA LEU A 169 0.84 -9.53 8.19
C LEU A 169 1.44 -10.93 8.08
N GLY A 170 2.55 -11.08 7.38
CA GLY A 170 3.24 -12.37 7.27
C GLY A 170 3.60 -12.93 8.66
N LYS A 171 4.08 -12.07 9.55
CA LYS A 171 4.40 -12.46 10.92
C LYS A 171 3.15 -12.81 11.72
N SER A 172 2.07 -12.03 11.60
CA SER A 172 0.78 -12.34 12.23
C SER A 172 0.14 -13.65 11.75
N MET A 173 0.55 -14.13 10.58
CA MET A 173 0.14 -15.41 9.99
C MET A 173 1.11 -16.56 10.32
N ASN A 174 2.08 -16.34 11.19
CA ASN A 174 3.13 -17.30 11.55
C ASN A 174 3.97 -17.78 10.36
N LEU A 175 4.25 -16.90 9.40
CA LEU A 175 5.15 -17.18 8.29
C LEU A 175 6.61 -16.96 8.70
N THR A 176 7.53 -17.65 8.02
CA THR A 176 8.96 -17.30 8.05
C THR A 176 9.18 -16.15 7.07
N VAL A 177 9.45 -14.96 7.57
CA VAL A 177 9.52 -13.74 6.76
C VAL A 177 10.96 -13.39 6.40
N VAL A 178 11.24 -13.36 5.10
CA VAL A 178 12.51 -12.91 4.52
C VAL A 178 12.30 -11.56 3.86
N ALA A 179 12.99 -10.53 4.34
CA ALA A 179 12.87 -9.17 3.84
C ALA A 179 14.12 -8.77 3.04
N LEU A 180 13.91 -8.12 1.90
CA LEU A 180 15.00 -7.49 1.14
C LEU A 180 14.99 -5.98 1.36
N SER A 181 16.12 -5.43 1.85
CA SER A 181 16.31 -3.99 2.09
C SER A 181 17.72 -3.55 1.73
N ARG A 182 17.83 -2.42 1.02
CA ARG A 182 19.12 -1.83 0.63
C ARG A 182 19.85 -1.18 1.81
N SER A 183 19.11 -0.66 2.78
CA SER A 183 19.67 0.04 3.96
C SER A 183 19.82 -0.89 5.14
N GLN A 184 20.98 -0.82 5.79
CA GLN A 184 21.25 -1.59 7.01
C GLN A 184 20.34 -1.16 8.18
N ASP A 185 20.16 0.15 8.38
CA ASP A 185 19.30 0.69 9.46
C ASP A 185 17.86 0.26 9.29
N LYS A 186 17.34 0.32 8.06
CA LYS A 186 15.99 -0.20 7.75
C LYS A 186 15.90 -1.71 7.94
N GLY A 187 16.99 -2.42 7.69
CA GLY A 187 17.11 -3.86 7.95
C GLY A 187 16.94 -4.21 9.43
N ALA A 188 17.56 -3.44 10.32
CA ALA A 188 17.38 -3.60 11.76
C ALA A 188 15.93 -3.37 12.18
N LYS A 189 15.31 -2.30 11.65
CA LYS A 189 13.89 -2.01 11.90
C LYS A 189 12.95 -3.09 11.37
N LEU A 190 13.23 -3.67 10.22
CA LEU A 190 12.44 -4.78 9.66
C LEU A 190 12.49 -6.02 10.55
N LYS A 191 13.64 -6.31 11.20
CA LYS A 191 13.74 -7.37 12.20
C LYS A 191 12.88 -7.09 13.43
N GLU A 192 12.89 -5.86 13.96
CA GLU A 192 12.01 -5.45 15.07
C GLU A 192 10.51 -5.59 14.71
N LEU A 193 10.15 -5.34 13.45
CA LEU A 193 8.80 -5.52 12.95
C LEU A 193 8.41 -6.99 12.78
N GLY A 194 9.38 -7.90 12.70
CA GLY A 194 9.14 -9.34 12.67
C GLY A 194 9.75 -10.07 11.50
N ALA A 195 10.61 -9.46 10.68
CA ALA A 195 11.35 -10.19 9.66
C ALA A 195 12.36 -11.16 10.33
N ASP A 196 12.29 -12.43 10.00
CA ASP A 196 13.21 -13.45 10.54
C ASP A 196 14.60 -13.31 9.90
N PHE A 197 14.63 -12.95 8.61
CA PHE A 197 15.88 -12.73 7.87
C PHE A 197 15.79 -11.44 7.06
N VAL A 198 16.92 -10.72 6.96
CA VAL A 198 17.04 -9.53 6.13
C VAL A 198 18.31 -9.63 5.29
N PHE A 199 18.18 -9.42 3.98
CA PHE A 199 19.29 -9.43 3.03
C PHE A 199 19.32 -8.16 2.19
N LYS A 200 20.50 -7.83 1.63
CA LYS A 200 20.66 -6.76 0.66
C LYS A 200 20.39 -7.31 -0.75
N PRO A 201 19.50 -6.69 -1.53
CA PRO A 201 19.16 -7.19 -2.87
C PRO A 201 20.33 -7.11 -3.88
N GLU A 202 21.30 -6.22 -3.64
CA GLU A 202 22.49 -6.05 -4.50
C GLU A 202 23.62 -7.04 -4.19
N ASP A 203 23.48 -7.89 -3.16
CA ASP A 203 24.52 -8.88 -2.82
C ASP A 203 24.61 -9.93 -3.92
N ARG A 204 25.81 -10.07 -4.50
CA ARG A 204 26.08 -11.08 -5.54
C ARG A 204 25.79 -12.51 -5.08
N ASN A 205 25.86 -12.77 -3.77
CA ASN A 205 25.56 -14.05 -3.16
C ASN A 205 24.13 -14.14 -2.58
N LEU A 206 23.25 -13.15 -2.84
CA LEU A 206 21.90 -13.07 -2.28
C LEU A 206 21.19 -14.43 -2.30
N ARG A 207 21.06 -15.03 -3.48
CA ARG A 207 20.34 -16.30 -3.63
C ARG A 207 20.95 -17.42 -2.81
N LYS A 208 22.27 -17.55 -2.82
CA LYS A 208 23.00 -18.59 -2.04
C LYS A 208 22.82 -18.39 -0.55
N ALA A 209 23.01 -17.17 -0.06
CA ALA A 209 22.91 -16.82 1.35
C ALA A 209 21.48 -16.99 1.88
N LEU A 210 20.49 -16.48 1.13
CA LEU A 210 19.08 -16.59 1.50
C LEU A 210 18.65 -18.06 1.54
N MET A 211 18.96 -18.83 0.49
CA MET A 211 18.58 -20.25 0.43
C MET A 211 19.24 -21.10 1.51
N ALA A 212 20.46 -20.76 1.93
CA ALA A 212 21.12 -21.41 3.07
C ALA A 212 20.43 -21.08 4.40
N ALA A 213 20.00 -19.83 4.59
CA ALA A 213 19.35 -19.38 5.82
C ALA A 213 17.97 -20.02 6.05
N ILE A 214 17.23 -20.31 4.98
CA ILE A 214 15.89 -20.93 5.09
C ILE A 214 15.90 -22.46 4.92
N ALA A 215 17.05 -23.06 4.65
CA ALA A 215 17.16 -24.49 4.42
C ALA A 215 16.52 -25.34 5.52
N PRO A 216 15.89 -26.49 5.21
CA PRO A 216 15.72 -27.07 3.89
C PRO A 216 14.54 -26.48 3.09
N LYS A 217 13.85 -25.49 3.62
CA LYS A 217 12.68 -24.85 2.98
C LYS A 217 13.10 -24.09 1.70
N LYS A 218 12.09 -23.72 0.92
CA LYS A 218 12.17 -22.85 -0.25
C LYS A 218 11.19 -21.71 -0.05
N VAL A 219 11.26 -20.68 -0.91
CA VAL A 219 10.27 -19.61 -0.89
C VAL A 219 8.93 -20.14 -1.40
N ASP A 220 7.89 -20.05 -0.59
CA ASP A 220 6.53 -20.48 -0.94
C ASP A 220 5.74 -19.34 -1.60
N LEU A 221 5.93 -18.12 -1.10
CA LEU A 221 5.26 -16.93 -1.58
C LEU A 221 6.23 -15.74 -1.60
N ALA A 222 6.20 -14.97 -2.68
CA ALA A 222 6.90 -13.71 -2.78
C ALA A 222 5.91 -12.56 -3.01
N VAL A 223 6.10 -11.44 -2.28
CA VAL A 223 5.45 -10.16 -2.56
C VAL A 223 6.51 -9.26 -3.21
N ASP A 224 6.35 -9.04 -4.51
CA ASP A 224 7.32 -8.27 -5.29
C ASP A 224 6.86 -6.83 -5.50
N ASN A 225 7.46 -5.92 -4.74
CA ASN A 225 7.21 -4.48 -4.82
C ASN A 225 8.19 -3.75 -5.74
N VAL A 226 9.19 -4.45 -6.28
CA VAL A 226 10.33 -3.85 -7.00
C VAL A 226 10.32 -4.18 -8.49
N GLY A 227 10.15 -5.44 -8.86
CA GLY A 227 10.27 -5.88 -10.26
C GLY A 227 11.71 -5.74 -10.78
N GLY A 228 11.85 -5.41 -12.07
CA GLY A 228 13.15 -5.21 -12.72
C GLY A 228 14.04 -6.44 -12.66
N ALA A 229 15.35 -6.25 -12.62
CA ALA A 229 16.33 -7.35 -12.64
C ALA A 229 16.20 -8.32 -11.45
N LEU A 230 15.75 -7.80 -10.28
CA LEU A 230 15.58 -8.60 -9.07
C LEU A 230 14.50 -9.70 -9.23
N PHE A 231 13.53 -9.50 -10.12
CA PHE A 231 12.45 -10.47 -10.37
C PHE A 231 12.98 -11.86 -10.73
N ASN A 232 14.05 -11.95 -11.53
CA ASN A 232 14.66 -13.23 -11.91
C ASN A 232 15.21 -13.99 -10.70
N ASP A 233 15.84 -13.30 -9.77
CA ASP A 233 16.33 -13.92 -8.54
C ASP A 233 15.17 -14.39 -7.66
N VAL A 234 14.08 -13.60 -7.57
CA VAL A 234 12.87 -13.99 -6.84
C VAL A 234 12.28 -15.27 -7.43
N VAL A 235 12.10 -15.34 -8.75
CA VAL A 235 11.62 -16.57 -9.45
C VAL A 235 12.53 -17.76 -9.18
N ALA A 236 13.85 -17.54 -9.22
CA ALA A 236 14.82 -18.63 -9.02
C ALA A 236 14.81 -19.21 -7.59
N MET A 237 14.38 -18.43 -6.59
CA MET A 237 14.29 -18.84 -5.18
C MET A 237 12.99 -19.56 -4.83
N LEU A 238 11.96 -19.51 -5.68
CA LEU A 238 10.69 -20.19 -5.43
C LEU A 238 10.85 -21.72 -5.37
N GLY A 239 10.15 -22.31 -4.44
CA GLY A 239 9.94 -23.76 -4.37
C GLY A 239 8.91 -24.27 -5.37
N ARG A 240 8.58 -25.55 -5.28
CA ARG A 240 7.49 -26.17 -6.06
C ARG A 240 6.14 -25.57 -5.61
N ASN A 241 5.31 -25.20 -6.59
CA ASN A 241 4.03 -24.49 -6.41
C ASN A 241 4.17 -23.10 -5.78
N GLY A 242 5.38 -22.54 -5.69
CA GLY A 242 5.61 -21.20 -5.17
C GLY A 242 4.94 -20.14 -6.03
N CYS A 243 4.52 -19.05 -5.39
CA CYS A 243 3.76 -17.97 -6.00
C CYS A 243 4.49 -16.63 -5.91
N ILE A 244 4.31 -15.76 -6.90
CA ILE A 244 4.74 -14.36 -6.85
C ILE A 244 3.53 -13.45 -7.05
N SER A 245 3.25 -12.61 -6.05
CA SER A 245 2.33 -11.49 -6.15
C SER A 245 3.08 -10.25 -6.61
N VAL A 246 2.83 -9.82 -7.84
CA VAL A 246 3.45 -8.63 -8.44
C VAL A 246 2.65 -7.41 -8.03
N VAL A 247 3.27 -6.55 -7.24
CA VAL A 247 2.64 -5.35 -6.65
C VAL A 247 3.18 -4.07 -7.27
N GLY A 248 4.47 -4.01 -7.55
CA GLY A 248 5.12 -2.80 -8.00
C GLY A 248 6.21 -3.04 -9.04
N ARG A 249 6.68 -1.92 -9.62
CA ARG A 249 7.72 -1.90 -10.64
C ARG A 249 8.75 -0.79 -10.44
N SER A 250 9.05 -0.47 -9.19
CA SER A 250 9.99 0.62 -8.86
C SER A 250 11.42 0.37 -9.37
N GLY A 251 11.79 -0.88 -9.62
CA GLY A 251 13.05 -1.28 -10.23
C GLY A 251 13.03 -1.36 -11.77
N GLY A 252 11.93 -0.93 -12.39
CA GLY A 252 11.75 -0.95 -13.84
C GLY A 252 10.87 -2.11 -14.34
N VAL A 253 10.81 -2.27 -15.66
CA VAL A 253 10.11 -3.40 -16.29
C VAL A 253 10.85 -4.71 -15.99
N VAL A 254 10.08 -5.82 -15.96
CA VAL A 254 10.65 -7.15 -15.81
C VAL A 254 11.49 -7.46 -17.06
N PRO A 255 12.77 -7.84 -16.89
CA PRO A 255 13.58 -8.29 -17.99
C PRO A 255 13.12 -9.67 -18.48
N GLU A 256 13.70 -10.14 -19.56
CA GLU A 256 13.55 -11.50 -20.04
C GLU A 256 13.82 -12.51 -18.90
N PHE A 257 12.91 -13.46 -18.69
CA PHE A 257 13.10 -14.53 -17.71
C PHE A 257 12.78 -15.92 -18.29
N ASN A 258 13.44 -16.94 -17.74
CA ASN A 258 13.28 -18.30 -18.17
C ASN A 258 11.98 -18.90 -17.61
N THR A 259 11.01 -19.17 -18.49
CA THR A 259 9.70 -19.75 -18.13
C THR A 259 9.77 -21.22 -17.73
N ALA A 260 10.90 -21.90 -17.89
CA ALA A 260 11.06 -23.32 -17.52
C ALA A 260 10.72 -23.57 -16.03
N THR A 261 10.96 -22.60 -15.15
CA THR A 261 10.60 -22.71 -13.73
C THR A 261 9.09 -22.82 -13.52
N LEU A 262 8.30 -22.14 -14.35
CA LEU A 262 6.83 -22.23 -14.32
C LEU A 262 6.38 -23.67 -14.62
N ILE A 263 7.05 -24.33 -15.59
CA ILE A 263 6.74 -25.70 -15.99
C ILE A 263 7.18 -26.69 -14.89
N PHE A 264 8.48 -26.72 -14.58
CA PHE A 264 9.08 -27.78 -13.75
C PHE A 264 8.75 -27.62 -12.26
N ARG A 265 8.57 -26.41 -11.77
CA ARG A 265 8.19 -26.13 -10.38
C ARG A 265 6.72 -25.80 -10.19
N ARG A 266 5.96 -25.66 -11.29
CA ARG A 266 4.55 -25.26 -11.26
C ARG A 266 4.35 -23.91 -10.51
N ASN A 267 5.28 -22.98 -10.71
CA ASN A 267 5.19 -21.66 -10.09
C ASN A 267 4.04 -20.87 -10.72
N ARG A 268 3.48 -19.94 -9.94
CA ARG A 268 2.40 -19.05 -10.36
C ARG A 268 2.84 -17.60 -10.19
N ILE A 269 2.46 -16.76 -11.15
CA ILE A 269 2.71 -15.32 -11.12
C ILE A 269 1.35 -14.64 -11.29
N GLY A 270 1.02 -13.71 -10.41
CA GLY A 270 -0.24 -12.97 -10.46
C GLY A 270 -0.05 -11.52 -10.04
N GLY A 271 -0.82 -10.64 -10.65
CA GLY A 271 -0.90 -9.24 -10.26
C GLY A 271 -1.73 -9.04 -8.99
N VAL A 272 -1.58 -7.89 -8.38
CA VAL A 272 -2.39 -7.42 -7.26
C VAL A 272 -3.12 -6.17 -7.69
N ALA A 273 -4.44 -6.19 -7.65
CA ALA A 273 -5.31 -5.10 -8.06
C ALA A 273 -6.33 -4.82 -6.96
N VAL A 274 -5.96 -3.99 -6.00
CA VAL A 274 -6.82 -3.63 -4.86
C VAL A 274 -8.13 -2.96 -5.30
N GLY A 275 -8.15 -2.39 -6.50
CA GLY A 275 -9.35 -1.86 -7.13
C GLY A 275 -10.45 -2.89 -7.41
N ASP A 276 -10.09 -4.18 -7.50
CA ASP A 276 -11.03 -5.27 -7.78
C ASP A 276 -11.84 -5.72 -6.54
N TYR A 277 -11.47 -5.27 -5.33
CA TYR A 277 -12.29 -5.53 -4.16
C TYR A 277 -13.66 -4.88 -4.30
N THR A 278 -14.72 -5.64 -4.02
CA THR A 278 -16.01 -5.03 -3.69
C THR A 278 -15.92 -4.31 -2.35
N PRO A 279 -16.78 -3.33 -2.06
CA PRO A 279 -16.80 -2.67 -0.74
C PRO A 279 -16.88 -3.67 0.43
N GLU A 280 -17.75 -4.68 0.32
CA GLU A 280 -17.94 -5.70 1.36
C GLU A 280 -16.68 -6.55 1.55
N ALA A 281 -16.03 -6.96 0.46
CA ALA A 281 -14.79 -7.73 0.53
C ALA A 281 -13.64 -6.90 1.12
N ALA A 282 -13.54 -5.61 0.78
CA ALA A 282 -12.56 -4.70 1.36
C ALA A 282 -12.78 -4.50 2.86
N GLN A 283 -14.03 -4.31 3.29
CA GLN A 283 -14.40 -4.17 4.70
C GLN A 283 -14.08 -5.46 5.49
N ALA A 284 -14.42 -6.62 4.93
CA ALA A 284 -14.12 -7.92 5.54
C ALA A 284 -12.60 -8.16 5.67
N ALA A 285 -11.84 -7.84 4.62
CA ALA A 285 -10.38 -7.92 4.64
C ALA A 285 -9.78 -6.94 5.67
N TRP A 286 -10.27 -5.70 5.72
CA TRP A 286 -9.81 -4.70 6.68
C TRP A 286 -10.02 -5.15 8.13
N LYS A 287 -11.22 -5.69 8.44
CA LYS A 287 -11.49 -6.25 9.77
C LYS A 287 -10.44 -7.32 10.15
N GLN A 288 -10.17 -8.28 9.26
CA GLN A 288 -9.19 -9.33 9.53
C GLN A 288 -7.75 -8.77 9.70
N ILE A 289 -7.40 -7.72 8.95
CA ILE A 289 -6.11 -7.02 9.08
C ILE A 289 -5.98 -6.40 10.47
N VAL A 290 -6.99 -5.62 10.89
CA VAL A 290 -6.99 -4.96 12.22
C VAL A 290 -6.93 -6.00 13.34
N ASP A 291 -7.79 -7.02 13.31
CA ASP A 291 -7.81 -8.09 14.31
C ASP A 291 -6.43 -8.76 14.47
N ARG A 292 -5.70 -8.99 13.36
CA ARG A 292 -4.36 -9.59 13.37
C ARG A 292 -3.30 -8.65 13.92
N LEU A 293 -3.33 -7.38 13.56
CA LEU A 293 -2.39 -6.39 14.05
C LEU A 293 -2.57 -6.18 15.55
N ASP A 294 -3.80 -6.09 16.02
CA ASP A 294 -4.13 -5.96 17.45
C ASP A 294 -3.70 -7.19 18.25
N ALA A 295 -3.93 -8.39 17.72
CA ALA A 295 -3.50 -9.65 18.37
C ALA A 295 -1.97 -9.73 18.53
N THR A 296 -1.19 -9.07 17.68
CA THR A 296 0.28 -9.04 17.74
C THR A 296 0.84 -7.79 18.41
N GLY A 297 -0.01 -6.83 18.80
CA GLY A 297 0.39 -5.53 19.32
C GLY A 297 1.20 -4.68 18.32
N LYS A 298 1.14 -5.02 17.02
CA LYS A 298 1.85 -4.29 15.97
C LYS A 298 0.98 -3.18 15.40
N ARG A 299 1.64 -2.13 14.89
CA ARG A 299 0.98 -0.94 14.34
C ARG A 299 1.58 -0.58 12.98
N PRO A 300 0.81 0.10 12.09
CA PRO A 300 1.33 0.68 10.86
C PRO A 300 2.54 1.59 11.13
N VAL A 301 3.47 1.63 10.19
CA VAL A 301 4.69 2.44 10.33
C VAL A 301 4.58 3.70 9.47
N VAL A 302 4.82 4.83 10.11
CA VAL A 302 4.86 6.16 9.48
C VAL A 302 6.30 6.65 9.46
N ASP A 303 6.80 7.04 8.29
CA ASP A 303 8.16 7.57 8.10
C ASP A 303 8.24 9.06 8.49
N GLY A 304 7.23 9.81 8.12
CA GLY A 304 7.17 11.24 8.43
C GLY A 304 5.86 11.89 8.01
N VAL A 305 5.58 13.04 8.64
CA VAL A 305 4.39 13.87 8.38
C VAL A 305 4.85 15.24 7.91
N PHE A 306 4.47 15.62 6.70
CA PHE A 306 4.78 16.91 6.07
C PHE A 306 3.60 17.87 6.20
N ARG A 307 3.87 19.18 6.16
CA ARG A 307 2.80 20.19 6.14
C ARG A 307 2.11 20.19 4.76
N PHE A 308 0.88 20.67 4.71
CA PHE A 308 0.10 20.73 3.47
C PHE A 308 0.79 21.52 2.35
N GLN A 309 1.49 22.61 2.68
CA GLN A 309 2.26 23.38 1.70
C GLN A 309 3.52 22.70 1.21
N ASP A 310 3.97 21.61 1.85
CA ASP A 310 5.24 20.95 1.55
C ASP A 310 5.05 19.61 0.78
N VAL A 311 3.93 19.43 0.05
CA VAL A 311 3.60 18.19 -0.68
C VAL A 311 4.73 17.76 -1.64
N ASN A 312 5.40 18.71 -2.31
CA ASN A 312 6.52 18.39 -3.19
C ASN A 312 7.70 17.76 -2.42
N ALA A 313 7.99 18.27 -1.21
CA ALA A 313 9.00 17.66 -0.32
C ALA A 313 8.57 16.27 0.17
N ALA A 314 7.27 16.06 0.43
CA ALA A 314 6.72 14.77 0.80
C ALA A 314 6.88 13.74 -0.34
N PHE A 315 6.61 14.11 -1.59
CA PHE A 315 6.87 13.26 -2.75
C PHE A 315 8.37 12.98 -2.97
N ALA A 316 9.23 13.99 -2.77
CA ALA A 316 10.68 13.79 -2.82
C ALA A 316 11.14 12.78 -1.75
N ARG A 317 10.56 12.84 -0.53
CA ARG A 317 10.82 11.84 0.51
C ARG A 317 10.33 10.45 0.10
N LEU A 318 9.14 10.35 -0.50
CA LEU A 318 8.60 9.09 -1.02
C LEU A 318 9.55 8.45 -2.05
N ALA A 319 10.10 9.24 -2.97
CA ALA A 319 11.03 8.76 -4.00
C ALA A 319 12.36 8.25 -3.42
N GLN A 320 12.81 8.77 -2.26
CA GLN A 320 14.01 8.30 -1.56
C GLN A 320 13.84 6.94 -0.86
N GLY A 321 12.65 6.35 -0.92
CA GLY A 321 12.34 5.07 -0.30
C GLY A 321 12.21 5.18 1.23
N PRO A 322 11.06 5.59 1.74
CA PRO A 322 10.79 5.76 3.17
C PRO A 322 10.79 4.42 3.93
N MET A 323 10.66 4.49 5.25
CA MET A 323 10.31 3.35 6.09
C MET A 323 8.82 3.41 6.43
N GLY A 324 7.99 2.68 5.70
CA GLY A 324 6.53 2.76 5.82
C GLY A 324 5.93 3.89 4.99
N LYS A 325 5.07 4.73 5.60
CA LYS A 325 4.26 5.71 4.88
C LYS A 325 4.71 7.16 5.09
N VAL A 326 4.62 7.94 4.03
CA VAL A 326 4.79 9.39 4.05
C VAL A 326 3.41 10.03 4.06
N LEU A 327 3.18 10.92 5.02
CA LEU A 327 1.90 11.59 5.23
C LEU A 327 2.00 13.09 5.00
N VAL A 328 0.86 13.69 4.73
CA VAL A 328 0.66 15.14 4.62
C VAL A 328 -0.43 15.55 5.61
N ARG A 329 -0.13 16.48 6.53
CA ARG A 329 -1.09 17.08 7.44
C ARG A 329 -1.82 18.20 6.71
N VAL A 330 -3.10 17.98 6.43
CA VAL A 330 -3.93 18.90 5.63
C VAL A 330 -4.47 20.02 6.49
N VAL A 331 -5.08 19.69 7.64
CA VAL A 331 -5.57 20.64 8.64
C VAL A 331 -4.90 20.34 9.96
N GLY A 332 -4.38 21.40 10.62
CA GLY A 332 -3.73 21.31 11.92
C GLY A 332 -4.73 21.38 13.07
#